data_c5d256a2ec4d46be0d01c080a7d27a2a
#
_entry.id   c5d256a2ec4d46be0d01c080a7d27a2a
#
_cell.length_a   1.000
_cell.length_b   1.000
_cell.length_c   1.000
_cell.angle_alpha   90.00
_cell.angle_beta   90.00
_cell.angle_gamma   90.00
#
_symmetry.space_group_name_H-M   'P 1'
#
loop_
_entity.id
_entity.type
_entity.pdbx_description
1 polymer ?
#
loop_
_entity_poly.entity_id
_entity_poly.type
_entity_poly.pdbx_seq_one_letter_code
_entity_poly.pdbx_strand_id
1 'polypeptide(L)'
;MTGLAARASSARPVVPLDLPENGFDLIGEVKLASPADGQLVTVDDPGRRVQELALLYEDADVAVISVLTEPSRFLGNLDHLEATAVAVEVPVMRKDFLVDPIQVIEARAAGASGVLLIARLTEASLLAEMTDTAIGFGMFVLVEIFDQTDLDRISVVFDREILIGVNTRDLTTLKVQPGRLADLAPHLPDHLPGVAESGVKSPDDAEAAARLGYRLALVGTALVTSEAPGETTRRLIAAGRRAISKRSAS
;
A
#
# COMPACT_ATOMS: atom_id res chain seq x y z
N MET A 1 20.00 -16.18 -10.26
CA MET A 1 19.23 -15.07 -10.88
C MET A 1 18.40 -15.52 -12.10
N THR A 2 18.95 -16.32 -13.03
CA THR A 2 18.20 -16.73 -14.25
C THR A 2 16.84 -17.41 -13.99
N GLY A 3 16.73 -18.28 -12.98
CA GLY A 3 15.48 -18.97 -12.66
C GLY A 3 14.41 -18.06 -12.05
N LEU A 4 14.77 -17.13 -11.17
CA LEU A 4 13.82 -16.21 -10.52
C LEU A 4 13.29 -15.18 -11.53
N ALA A 5 14.15 -14.57 -12.35
CA ALA A 5 13.74 -13.64 -13.39
C ALA A 5 12.83 -14.30 -14.42
N ALA A 6 13.09 -15.56 -14.78
CA ALA A 6 12.21 -16.34 -15.67
C ALA A 6 10.82 -16.56 -15.04
N ARG A 7 10.76 -16.90 -13.75
CA ARG A 7 9.48 -17.03 -13.00
C ARG A 7 8.75 -15.68 -12.96
N ALA A 8 9.44 -14.60 -12.69
CA ALA A 8 8.85 -13.25 -12.69
C ALA A 8 8.24 -12.89 -14.06
N SER A 9 8.93 -13.21 -15.16
CA SER A 9 8.44 -12.93 -16.50
C SER A 9 7.27 -13.84 -16.93
N SER A 10 7.16 -15.04 -16.35
CA SER A 10 6.10 -16.02 -16.64
C SER A 10 4.95 -15.99 -15.61
N ALA A 11 5.02 -15.17 -14.58
CA ALA A 11 3.94 -15.00 -13.61
C ALA A 11 2.70 -14.38 -14.27
N ARG A 12 1.53 -14.45 -13.59
CA ARG A 12 0.31 -13.83 -14.11
C ARG A 12 0.60 -12.40 -14.61
N PRO A 13 -0.10 -11.90 -15.64
CA PRO A 13 0.08 -10.51 -16.08
C PRO A 13 -0.06 -9.52 -14.92
N VAL A 14 0.73 -8.45 -14.94
CA VAL A 14 0.55 -7.35 -14.01
C VAL A 14 -0.83 -6.74 -14.24
N VAL A 15 -1.59 -6.57 -13.18
CA VAL A 15 -2.83 -5.80 -13.21
C VAL A 15 -2.47 -4.33 -13.05
N PRO A 16 -2.74 -3.47 -14.04
CA PRO A 16 -2.40 -2.05 -13.94
C PRO A 16 -3.19 -1.36 -12.82
N LEU A 17 -2.56 -0.41 -12.18
CA LEU A 17 -3.24 0.47 -11.23
C LEU A 17 -3.88 1.62 -12.00
N ASP A 18 -5.20 1.62 -12.07
CA ASP A 18 -5.98 2.70 -12.68
C ASP A 18 -6.58 3.59 -11.57
N LEU A 19 -6.14 4.85 -11.51
CA LEU A 19 -6.63 5.82 -10.53
C LEU A 19 -7.39 6.93 -11.26
N PRO A 20 -8.68 7.13 -10.97
CA PRO A 20 -9.45 8.25 -11.54
C PRO A 20 -8.73 9.58 -11.28
N GLU A 21 -8.61 10.46 -12.26
CA GLU A 21 -7.84 11.70 -12.21
C GLU A 21 -8.15 12.57 -10.98
N ASN A 22 -9.42 12.61 -10.56
CA ASN A 22 -9.90 13.34 -9.38
C ASN A 22 -10.69 12.41 -8.45
N GLY A 23 -10.07 11.29 -8.03
CA GLY A 23 -10.69 10.29 -7.19
C GLY A 23 -10.00 10.12 -5.85
N PHE A 24 -10.70 9.47 -4.91
CA PHE A 24 -10.15 8.92 -3.70
C PHE A 24 -10.50 7.44 -3.63
N ASP A 25 -9.54 6.61 -3.23
CA ASP A 25 -9.75 5.18 -3.09
C ASP A 25 -8.94 4.57 -1.93
N LEU A 26 -9.04 3.26 -1.73
CA LEU A 26 -8.31 2.56 -0.70
C LEU A 26 -7.33 1.54 -1.27
N ILE A 27 -6.21 1.41 -0.55
CA ILE A 27 -5.36 0.24 -0.53
C ILE A 27 -5.78 -0.58 0.69
N GLY A 28 -6.50 -1.68 0.47
CA GLY A 28 -6.95 -2.58 1.53
C GLY A 28 -5.81 -3.48 1.98
N GLU A 29 -5.30 -3.30 3.21
CA GLU A 29 -4.17 -4.08 3.71
C GLU A 29 -4.64 -5.34 4.43
N VAL A 30 -4.18 -6.49 3.98
CA VAL A 30 -4.35 -7.80 4.63
C VAL A 30 -3.14 -8.08 5.49
N LYS A 31 -3.36 -8.27 6.80
CA LYS A 31 -2.34 -8.63 7.79
C LYS A 31 -2.93 -9.44 8.93
N LEU A 32 -2.13 -10.33 9.49
CA LEU A 32 -2.56 -11.22 10.58
C LEU A 32 -2.15 -10.70 11.97
N ALA A 33 -1.09 -9.89 12.00
CA ALA A 33 -0.56 -9.26 13.21
C ALA A 33 0.03 -7.89 12.90
N SER A 34 0.30 -7.09 13.92
CA SER A 34 1.11 -5.87 13.82
C SER A 34 1.93 -5.65 15.09
N PRO A 35 3.09 -4.98 15.00
CA PRO A 35 3.89 -4.65 16.19
C PRO A 35 3.15 -3.78 17.21
N ALA A 36 2.19 -2.98 16.76
CA ALA A 36 1.45 -2.05 17.61
C ALA A 36 0.26 -2.71 18.31
N ASP A 37 -0.41 -3.65 17.63
CA ASP A 37 -1.71 -4.19 18.05
C ASP A 37 -1.61 -5.69 18.43
N GLY A 38 -0.43 -6.32 18.22
CA GLY A 38 -0.23 -7.76 18.40
C GLY A 38 -0.90 -8.60 17.33
N GLN A 39 -1.30 -9.81 17.68
CA GLN A 39 -2.04 -10.70 16.79
C GLN A 39 -3.47 -10.19 16.60
N LEU A 40 -3.86 -9.90 15.36
CA LEU A 40 -5.18 -9.36 15.01
C LEU A 40 -6.19 -10.46 14.66
N VAL A 41 -5.67 -11.59 14.16
CA VAL A 41 -6.49 -12.71 13.69
C VAL A 41 -5.94 -13.99 14.29
N THR A 42 -6.82 -14.75 14.96
CA THR A 42 -6.53 -16.11 15.47
C THR A 42 -7.40 -17.07 14.69
N VAL A 43 -6.80 -17.86 13.80
CA VAL A 43 -7.49 -18.85 12.95
C VAL A 43 -6.60 -20.07 12.75
N ASP A 44 -7.23 -21.21 12.47
CA ASP A 44 -6.51 -22.47 12.20
C ASP A 44 -5.80 -22.43 10.83
N ASP A 45 -6.35 -21.69 9.86
CA ASP A 45 -5.79 -21.54 8.51
C ASP A 45 -5.58 -20.04 8.18
N PRO A 46 -4.37 -19.50 8.45
CA PRO A 46 -4.04 -18.12 8.15
C PRO A 46 -4.09 -17.77 6.67
N GLY A 47 -3.67 -18.68 5.79
CA GLY A 47 -3.67 -18.48 4.34
C GLY A 47 -5.07 -18.31 3.79
N ARG A 48 -6.00 -19.16 4.20
CA ARG A 48 -7.41 -19.05 3.86
C ARG A 48 -8.00 -17.71 4.34
N ARG A 49 -7.67 -17.28 5.56
CA ARG A 49 -8.18 -16.01 6.10
C ARG A 49 -7.67 -14.81 5.30
N VAL A 50 -6.42 -14.85 4.86
CA VAL A 50 -5.84 -13.82 3.98
C VAL A 50 -6.66 -13.69 2.69
N GLN A 51 -6.97 -14.82 2.04
CA GLN A 51 -7.79 -14.83 0.81
C GLN A 51 -9.22 -14.34 1.05
N GLU A 52 -9.87 -14.76 2.13
CA GLU A 52 -11.21 -14.31 2.49
C GLU A 52 -11.27 -12.78 2.66
N LEU A 53 -10.29 -12.19 3.35
CA LEU A 53 -10.21 -10.73 3.51
C LEU A 53 -9.96 -10.03 2.16
N ALA A 54 -9.08 -10.58 1.34
CA ALA A 54 -8.78 -10.02 0.03
C ALA A 54 -10.03 -9.96 -0.87
N LEU A 55 -10.80 -11.05 -0.92
CA LEU A 55 -12.06 -11.11 -1.66
C LEU A 55 -13.12 -10.12 -1.14
N LEU A 56 -13.19 -9.93 0.20
CA LEU A 56 -14.09 -8.93 0.79
C LEU A 56 -13.68 -7.49 0.43
N TYR A 57 -12.38 -7.22 0.29
CA TYR A 57 -11.87 -5.91 -0.12
C TYR A 57 -12.11 -5.68 -1.61
N GLU A 58 -11.88 -6.67 -2.45
CA GLU A 58 -12.20 -6.62 -3.87
C GLU A 58 -13.70 -6.35 -4.10
N ASP A 59 -14.58 -7.10 -3.44
CA ASP A 59 -16.05 -6.89 -3.51
C ASP A 59 -16.47 -5.50 -3.00
N ALA A 60 -15.64 -4.86 -2.20
CA ALA A 60 -15.83 -3.50 -1.71
C ALA A 60 -15.20 -2.42 -2.62
N ASP A 61 -14.67 -2.79 -3.78
CA ASP A 61 -14.18 -1.89 -4.83
C ASP A 61 -12.91 -1.12 -4.40
N VAL A 62 -11.94 -1.80 -3.73
CA VAL A 62 -10.64 -1.19 -3.44
C VAL A 62 -9.79 -1.07 -4.71
N ALA A 63 -8.97 -0.04 -4.80
CA ALA A 63 -8.04 0.12 -5.92
C ALA A 63 -6.87 -0.88 -5.89
N VAL A 64 -6.45 -1.30 -4.70
CA VAL A 64 -5.30 -2.20 -4.49
C VAL A 64 -5.53 -3.05 -3.25
N ILE A 65 -5.07 -4.29 -3.27
CA ILE A 65 -4.90 -5.11 -2.08
C ILE A 65 -3.42 -5.17 -1.71
N SER A 66 -3.09 -4.74 -0.49
CA SER A 66 -1.74 -4.83 0.08
C SER A 66 -1.63 -6.07 0.95
N VAL A 67 -0.62 -6.90 0.69
CA VAL A 67 -0.38 -8.14 1.46
C VAL A 67 0.94 -8.02 2.22
N LEU A 68 0.87 -8.12 3.56
CA LEU A 68 2.05 -8.21 4.40
C LEU A 68 2.73 -9.56 4.18
N THR A 69 4.04 -9.52 3.84
CA THR A 69 4.86 -10.73 3.63
C THR A 69 5.97 -10.89 4.67
N GLU A 70 6.12 -9.95 5.59
CA GLU A 70 7.11 -10.00 6.66
C GLU A 70 6.69 -11.05 7.73
N PRO A 71 7.52 -12.07 8.03
CA PRO A 71 7.07 -13.22 8.81
C PRO A 71 7.13 -13.00 10.33
N SER A 72 8.08 -12.20 10.83
CA SER A 72 8.39 -12.16 12.26
C SER A 72 7.44 -11.29 13.07
N ARG A 73 6.95 -10.20 12.49
CA ARG A 73 6.13 -9.18 13.16
C ARG A 73 4.71 -9.11 12.65
N PHE A 74 4.48 -9.52 11.39
CA PHE A 74 3.18 -9.44 10.74
C PHE A 74 2.58 -10.81 10.43
N LEU A 75 3.31 -11.90 10.68
CA LEU A 75 2.95 -13.29 10.40
C LEU A 75 2.60 -13.52 8.92
N GLY A 76 3.27 -12.75 8.04
CA GLY A 76 3.11 -12.83 6.58
C GLY A 76 4.10 -13.79 5.93
N ASN A 77 3.89 -14.07 4.65
CA ASN A 77 4.83 -14.81 3.80
C ASN A 77 4.50 -14.58 2.32
N LEU A 78 5.38 -15.05 1.42
CA LEU A 78 5.16 -14.92 -0.03
C LEU A 78 4.03 -15.82 -0.54
N ASP A 79 3.72 -16.93 0.12
CA ASP A 79 2.61 -17.80 -0.27
C ASP A 79 1.27 -17.10 -0.07
N HIS A 80 1.14 -16.23 0.94
CA HIS A 80 -0.03 -15.36 1.12
C HIS A 80 -0.19 -14.38 -0.04
N LEU A 81 0.91 -13.79 -0.52
CA LEU A 81 0.91 -12.89 -1.67
C LEU A 81 0.50 -13.63 -2.96
N GLU A 82 1.11 -14.79 -3.23
CA GLU A 82 0.83 -15.60 -4.41
C GLU A 82 -0.63 -16.06 -4.43
N ALA A 83 -1.11 -16.60 -3.29
CA ALA A 83 -2.49 -17.04 -3.15
C ALA A 83 -3.50 -15.92 -3.33
N THR A 84 -3.20 -14.72 -2.79
CA THR A 84 -4.04 -13.52 -3.01
C THR A 84 -4.03 -13.11 -4.48
N ALA A 85 -2.85 -13.02 -5.09
CA ALA A 85 -2.71 -12.63 -6.49
C ALA A 85 -3.46 -13.57 -7.45
N VAL A 86 -3.63 -14.84 -7.10
CA VAL A 86 -4.44 -15.79 -7.88
C VAL A 86 -5.94 -15.63 -7.64
N ALA A 87 -6.34 -15.22 -6.44
CA ALA A 87 -7.74 -15.20 -6.01
C ALA A 87 -8.51 -13.95 -6.45
N VAL A 88 -7.82 -12.83 -6.73
CA VAL A 88 -8.46 -11.54 -7.03
C VAL A 88 -8.06 -10.99 -8.40
N GLU A 89 -8.88 -10.10 -8.95
CA GLU A 89 -8.63 -9.43 -10.24
C GLU A 89 -8.02 -8.03 -10.07
N VAL A 90 -8.14 -7.42 -8.88
CA VAL A 90 -7.52 -6.11 -8.58
C VAL A 90 -6.01 -6.23 -8.40
N PRO A 91 -5.24 -5.12 -8.56
CA PRO A 91 -3.79 -5.13 -8.34
C PRO A 91 -3.44 -5.56 -6.91
N VAL A 92 -2.45 -6.46 -6.77
CA VAL A 92 -1.93 -6.90 -5.47
C VAL A 92 -0.52 -6.35 -5.26
N MET A 93 -0.28 -5.75 -4.10
CA MET A 93 1.00 -5.15 -3.72
C MET A 93 1.69 -5.95 -2.62
N ARG A 94 2.99 -6.24 -2.78
CA ARG A 94 3.82 -6.74 -1.69
C ARG A 94 4.15 -5.62 -0.71
N LYS A 95 3.81 -5.80 0.55
CA LYS A 95 4.21 -4.92 1.65
C LYS A 95 5.18 -5.65 2.58
N ASP A 96 6.43 -5.17 2.60
CA ASP A 96 7.53 -5.79 3.34
C ASP A 96 8.66 -4.76 3.53
N PHE A 97 9.72 -5.11 4.23
CA PHE A 97 10.96 -4.34 4.36
C PHE A 97 11.93 -4.72 3.23
N LEU A 98 11.67 -4.22 2.01
CA LEU A 98 12.50 -4.53 0.85
C LEU A 98 13.76 -3.67 0.85
N VAL A 99 14.92 -4.32 0.70
CA VAL A 99 16.25 -3.68 0.74
C VAL A 99 17.20 -4.20 -0.35
N ASP A 100 16.70 -5.02 -1.28
CA ASP A 100 17.48 -5.60 -2.38
C ASP A 100 16.58 -5.75 -3.61
N PRO A 101 17.04 -5.41 -4.84
CA PRO A 101 16.29 -5.61 -6.08
C PRO A 101 15.79 -7.04 -6.29
N ILE A 102 16.50 -8.05 -5.74
CA ILE A 102 16.06 -9.44 -5.83
C ILE A 102 14.70 -9.66 -5.16
N GLN A 103 14.40 -8.93 -4.07
CA GLN A 103 13.12 -9.02 -3.38
C GLN A 103 11.97 -8.42 -4.20
N VAL A 104 12.27 -7.42 -5.06
CA VAL A 104 11.33 -6.88 -6.04
C VAL A 104 11.01 -7.93 -7.11
N ILE A 105 12.03 -8.66 -7.58
CA ILE A 105 11.85 -9.77 -8.54
C ILE A 105 11.07 -10.93 -7.90
N GLU A 106 11.31 -11.23 -6.62
CA GLU A 106 10.52 -12.21 -5.86
C GLU A 106 9.04 -11.83 -5.77
N ALA A 107 8.75 -10.54 -5.47
CA ALA A 107 7.38 -10.04 -5.46
C ALA A 107 6.70 -10.27 -6.81
N ARG A 108 7.38 -9.94 -7.91
CA ARG A 108 6.86 -10.16 -9.26
C ARG A 108 6.64 -11.65 -9.56
N ALA A 109 7.58 -12.50 -9.16
CA ALA A 109 7.48 -13.96 -9.34
C ALA A 109 6.31 -14.58 -8.55
N ALA A 110 5.93 -13.96 -7.41
CA ALA A 110 4.74 -14.31 -6.62
C ALA A 110 3.44 -13.64 -7.14
N GLY A 111 3.47 -12.97 -8.31
CA GLY A 111 2.29 -12.41 -8.95
C GLY A 111 1.93 -10.99 -8.53
N ALA A 112 2.78 -10.30 -7.78
CA ALA A 112 2.54 -8.90 -7.41
C ALA A 112 2.42 -8.00 -8.63
N SER A 113 1.52 -7.02 -8.53
CA SER A 113 1.35 -5.91 -9.48
C SER A 113 1.98 -4.60 -8.95
N GLY A 114 2.44 -4.59 -7.71
CA GLY A 114 3.14 -3.46 -7.10
C GLY A 114 3.97 -3.87 -5.89
N VAL A 115 4.86 -2.96 -5.48
CA VAL A 115 5.70 -3.11 -4.30
C VAL A 115 5.71 -1.83 -3.47
N LEU A 116 5.88 -1.98 -2.15
CA LEU A 116 6.18 -0.87 -1.25
C LEU A 116 7.68 -0.81 -1.00
N LEU A 117 8.28 0.37 -1.15
CA LEU A 117 9.67 0.68 -0.82
C LEU A 117 9.69 1.75 0.27
N ILE A 118 10.48 1.57 1.31
CA ILE A 118 10.59 2.52 2.43
C ILE A 118 11.83 3.38 2.23
N ALA A 119 11.65 4.69 2.03
CA ALA A 119 12.70 5.64 1.67
C ALA A 119 13.95 5.58 2.55
N ARG A 120 13.78 5.46 3.86
CA ARG A 120 14.88 5.50 4.83
C ARG A 120 15.62 4.18 5.05
N LEU A 121 15.14 3.08 4.46
CA LEU A 121 15.80 1.77 4.62
C LEU A 121 16.97 1.56 3.67
N THR A 122 17.06 2.36 2.60
CA THR A 122 18.08 2.22 1.58
C THR A 122 18.70 3.57 1.21
N GLU A 123 19.89 3.53 0.63
CA GLU A 123 20.46 4.71 -0.01
C GLU A 123 19.65 5.08 -1.27
N ALA A 124 19.67 6.37 -1.64
CA ALA A 124 18.89 6.90 -2.75
C ALA A 124 19.15 6.19 -4.09
N SER A 125 20.41 5.79 -4.35
CA SER A 125 20.78 5.03 -5.56
C SER A 125 20.17 3.64 -5.60
N LEU A 126 20.14 2.94 -4.47
CA LEU A 126 19.54 1.61 -4.37
C LEU A 126 18.01 1.70 -4.44
N LEU A 127 17.41 2.73 -3.83
CA LEU A 127 15.97 3.02 -3.98
C LEU A 127 15.59 3.22 -5.45
N ALA A 128 16.39 4.00 -6.20
CA ALA A 128 16.18 4.20 -7.63
C ALA A 128 16.31 2.90 -8.42
N GLU A 129 17.33 2.08 -8.14
CA GLU A 129 17.52 0.77 -8.78
C GLU A 129 16.33 -0.18 -8.51
N MET A 130 15.82 -0.22 -7.28
CA MET A 130 14.67 -1.04 -6.91
C MET A 130 13.39 -0.53 -7.58
N THR A 131 13.21 0.79 -7.67
CA THR A 131 12.11 1.44 -8.38
C THR A 131 12.15 1.10 -9.87
N ASP A 132 13.31 1.28 -10.53
CA ASP A 132 13.50 0.96 -11.94
C ASP A 132 13.31 -0.55 -12.21
N THR A 133 13.73 -1.41 -11.28
CA THR A 133 13.49 -2.86 -11.36
C THR A 133 12.00 -3.17 -11.35
N ALA A 134 11.22 -2.56 -10.46
CA ALA A 134 9.77 -2.77 -10.38
C ALA A 134 9.06 -2.27 -11.64
N ILE A 135 9.37 -1.06 -12.09
CA ILE A 135 8.82 -0.46 -13.32
C ILE A 135 9.19 -1.30 -14.55
N GLY A 136 10.42 -1.83 -14.61
CA GLY A 136 10.87 -2.70 -15.70
C GLY A 136 10.06 -3.99 -15.83
N PHE A 137 9.40 -4.44 -14.75
CA PHE A 137 8.42 -5.55 -14.76
C PHE A 137 6.96 -5.09 -14.93
N GLY A 138 6.72 -3.79 -15.13
CA GLY A 138 5.39 -3.20 -15.25
C GLY A 138 4.65 -3.02 -13.92
N MET A 139 5.33 -3.20 -12.78
CA MET A 139 4.73 -3.01 -11.46
C MET A 139 4.68 -1.53 -11.08
N PHE A 140 3.62 -1.11 -10.38
CA PHE A 140 3.60 0.18 -9.71
C PHE A 140 4.47 0.15 -8.43
N VAL A 141 4.92 1.33 -8.00
CA VAL A 141 5.75 1.49 -6.80
C VAL A 141 5.10 2.49 -5.85
N LEU A 142 4.92 2.09 -4.60
CA LEU A 142 4.56 2.97 -3.49
C LEU A 142 5.82 3.23 -2.66
N VAL A 143 6.30 4.48 -2.65
CA VAL A 143 7.46 4.88 -1.85
C VAL A 143 6.98 5.52 -0.55
N GLU A 144 7.24 4.85 0.57
CA GLU A 144 6.82 5.27 1.90
C GLU A 144 7.82 6.24 2.52
N ILE A 145 7.34 7.38 3.01
CA ILE A 145 8.09 8.45 3.69
C ILE A 145 7.49 8.77 5.05
N PHE A 146 8.30 9.38 5.94
CA PHE A 146 7.89 9.74 7.30
C PHE A 146 8.11 11.21 7.64
N ASP A 147 8.97 11.90 6.89
CA ASP A 147 9.32 13.31 7.11
C ASP A 147 9.88 13.95 5.84
N GLN A 148 10.21 15.24 5.94
CA GLN A 148 10.78 16.01 4.84
C GLN A 148 12.12 15.43 4.35
N THR A 149 12.94 14.88 5.25
CA THR A 149 14.23 14.29 4.87
C THR A 149 14.04 13.07 3.95
N ASP A 150 13.02 12.25 4.23
CA ASP A 150 12.67 11.13 3.35
C ASP A 150 12.15 11.64 1.99
N LEU A 151 11.31 12.70 2.00
CA LEU A 151 10.79 13.31 0.77
C LEU A 151 11.93 13.86 -0.10
N ASP A 152 12.89 14.55 0.50
CA ASP A 152 14.08 15.06 -0.20
C ASP A 152 14.92 13.89 -0.77
N ARG A 153 15.07 12.81 -0.02
CA ARG A 153 15.79 11.59 -0.44
C ARG A 153 15.18 10.95 -1.69
N ILE A 154 13.85 10.86 -1.75
CA ILE A 154 13.16 10.21 -2.89
C ILE A 154 13.04 11.10 -4.12
N SER A 155 13.53 12.34 -4.09
CA SER A 155 13.52 13.24 -5.25
C SER A 155 14.21 12.65 -6.48
N VAL A 156 15.13 11.72 -6.29
CA VAL A 156 15.82 10.97 -7.37
C VAL A 156 14.90 10.09 -8.22
N VAL A 157 13.65 9.87 -7.79
CA VAL A 157 12.66 9.05 -8.50
C VAL A 157 11.37 9.82 -8.84
N PHE A 158 11.34 11.15 -8.69
CA PHE A 158 10.15 11.97 -9.00
C PHE A 158 9.82 12.05 -10.49
N ASP A 159 10.75 11.70 -11.37
CA ASP A 159 10.55 11.59 -12.81
C ASP A 159 9.95 10.24 -13.25
N ARG A 160 9.66 9.36 -12.30
CA ARG A 160 9.00 8.07 -12.50
C ARG A 160 7.55 8.13 -12.07
N GLU A 161 6.73 7.26 -12.62
CA GLU A 161 5.33 7.10 -12.21
C GLU A 161 5.25 6.27 -10.91
N ILE A 162 5.38 6.95 -9.77
CA ILE A 162 5.31 6.35 -8.43
C ILE A 162 4.15 6.93 -7.62
N LEU A 163 3.78 6.24 -6.56
CA LEU A 163 2.93 6.76 -5.48
C LEU A 163 3.83 7.18 -4.31
N ILE A 164 3.45 8.25 -3.59
CA ILE A 164 4.16 8.68 -2.39
C ILE A 164 3.28 8.41 -1.17
N GLY A 165 3.70 7.48 -0.32
CA GLY A 165 3.02 7.14 0.93
C GLY A 165 3.54 7.96 2.10
N VAL A 166 2.67 8.71 2.77
CA VAL A 166 3.01 9.39 4.02
C VAL A 166 2.54 8.55 5.19
N ASN A 167 3.50 7.88 5.86
CA ASN A 167 3.17 7.03 6.99
C ASN A 167 3.19 7.83 8.31
N THR A 168 2.02 7.96 8.93
CA THR A 168 1.89 8.66 10.21
C THR A 168 2.40 7.87 11.41
N ARG A 169 2.62 6.56 11.26
CA ARG A 169 3.14 5.71 12.34
C ARG A 169 4.66 5.76 12.39
N ASP A 170 5.21 6.15 13.51
CA ASP A 170 6.65 6.07 13.77
C ASP A 170 7.09 4.61 13.92
N LEU A 171 8.11 4.20 13.16
CA LEU A 171 8.56 2.79 13.13
C LEU A 171 9.28 2.36 14.44
N THR A 172 9.77 3.32 15.22
CA THR A 172 10.50 3.05 16.45
C THR A 172 9.57 3.03 17.66
N THR A 173 8.72 4.06 17.79
CA THR A 173 7.82 4.22 18.92
C THR A 173 6.46 3.57 18.72
N LEU A 174 6.13 3.19 17.48
CA LEU A 174 4.84 2.67 16.99
C LEU A 174 3.66 3.64 17.17
N LYS A 175 3.92 4.88 17.61
CA LYS A 175 2.88 5.90 17.82
C LYS A 175 2.51 6.56 16.50
N VAL A 176 1.21 6.86 16.37
CA VAL A 176 0.70 7.67 15.26
C VAL A 176 0.98 9.14 15.53
N GLN A 177 1.47 9.87 14.52
CA GLN A 177 1.73 11.31 14.52
C GLN A 177 0.61 12.02 13.75
N PRO A 178 -0.45 12.54 14.41
CA PRO A 178 -1.68 12.96 13.73
C PRO A 178 -1.49 14.10 12.73
N GLY A 179 -0.53 15.00 12.96
CA GLY A 179 -0.25 16.16 12.10
C GLY A 179 0.51 15.86 10.81
N ARG A 180 1.21 14.71 10.75
CA ARG A 180 2.16 14.41 9.65
C ARG A 180 1.55 14.49 8.25
N LEU A 181 0.31 14.04 8.07
CA LEU A 181 -0.37 14.14 6.77
C LEU A 181 -0.53 15.61 6.35
N ALA A 182 -0.97 16.48 7.25
CA ALA A 182 -1.17 17.90 6.98
C ALA A 182 0.16 18.63 6.77
N ASP A 183 1.19 18.24 7.52
CA ASP A 183 2.53 18.85 7.45
C ASP A 183 3.21 18.55 6.11
N LEU A 184 3.08 17.33 5.59
CA LEU A 184 3.75 16.90 4.36
C LEU A 184 2.92 17.13 3.09
N ALA A 185 1.60 17.17 3.16
CA ALA A 185 0.75 17.33 1.97
C ALA A 185 1.15 18.52 1.08
N PRO A 186 1.50 19.74 1.59
CA PRO A 186 1.87 20.87 0.75
C PRO A 186 3.22 20.70 0.03
N HIS A 187 4.01 19.70 0.40
CA HIS A 187 5.36 19.48 -0.12
C HIS A 187 5.41 18.32 -1.14
N LEU A 188 4.33 17.55 -1.26
CA LEU A 188 4.26 16.46 -2.24
C LEU A 188 4.20 17.03 -3.66
N PRO A 189 4.90 16.43 -4.66
CA PRO A 189 4.78 16.82 -6.05
C PRO A 189 3.34 16.66 -6.57
N ASP A 190 2.79 17.70 -7.19
CA ASP A 190 1.39 17.71 -7.67
C ASP A 190 1.06 16.60 -8.68
N HIS A 191 2.06 16.14 -9.44
CA HIS A 191 1.89 15.12 -10.47
C HIS A 191 1.96 13.68 -9.95
N LEU A 192 2.37 13.48 -8.68
CA LEU A 192 2.46 12.16 -8.07
C LEU A 192 1.34 11.94 -7.04
N PRO A 193 0.58 10.83 -7.15
CA PRO A 193 -0.50 10.55 -6.20
C PRO A 193 0.02 10.32 -4.78
N GLY A 194 -0.51 11.07 -3.81
CA GLY A 194 -0.25 10.86 -2.39
C GLY A 194 -1.13 9.76 -1.80
N VAL A 195 -0.54 8.94 -0.91
CA VAL A 195 -1.21 7.88 -0.14
C VAL A 195 -1.11 8.19 1.34
N ALA A 196 -2.23 8.29 2.05
CA ALA A 196 -2.26 8.44 3.50
C ALA A 196 -2.10 7.07 4.16
N GLU A 197 -1.01 6.86 4.91
CA GLU A 197 -0.75 5.59 5.57
C GLU A 197 -0.83 5.70 7.09
N SER A 198 -1.43 4.71 7.71
CA SER A 198 -1.72 4.66 9.13
C SER A 198 -2.69 5.76 9.61
N GLY A 199 -3.42 5.51 10.69
CA GLY A 199 -4.28 6.52 11.31
C GLY A 199 -5.66 6.70 10.67
N VAL A 200 -5.91 6.24 9.46
CA VAL A 200 -7.26 6.24 8.84
C VAL A 200 -8.05 5.06 9.39
N LYS A 201 -9.07 5.35 10.21
CA LYS A 201 -9.88 4.35 10.92
C LYS A 201 -11.39 4.56 10.75
N SER A 202 -11.79 5.77 10.38
CA SER A 202 -13.19 6.20 10.27
C SER A 202 -13.45 6.94 8.96
N PRO A 203 -14.72 7.08 8.56
CA PRO A 203 -15.10 7.92 7.42
C PRO A 203 -14.59 9.36 7.53
N ASP A 204 -14.54 9.93 8.74
CA ASP A 204 -14.03 11.29 8.96
C ASP A 204 -12.52 11.40 8.70
N ASP A 205 -11.74 10.34 9.04
CA ASP A 205 -10.31 10.30 8.73
C ASP A 205 -10.07 10.21 7.21
N ALA A 206 -10.87 9.39 6.51
CA ALA A 206 -10.78 9.28 5.05
C ALA A 206 -11.17 10.61 4.35
N GLU A 207 -12.21 11.28 4.83
CA GLU A 207 -12.60 12.61 4.37
C GLU A 207 -11.49 13.64 4.62
N ALA A 208 -10.84 13.61 5.80
CA ALA A 208 -9.74 14.51 6.15
C ALA A 208 -8.52 14.28 5.23
N ALA A 209 -8.11 13.03 4.99
CA ALA A 209 -7.04 12.71 4.06
C ALA A 209 -7.32 13.20 2.63
N ALA A 210 -8.53 12.95 2.13
CA ALA A 210 -8.96 13.40 0.81
C ALA A 210 -8.98 14.94 0.68
N ARG A 211 -9.37 15.67 1.72
CA ARG A 211 -9.31 17.14 1.77
C ARG A 211 -7.89 17.69 1.72
N LEU A 212 -6.91 16.99 2.30
CA LEU A 212 -5.50 17.34 2.21
C LEU A 212 -4.88 17.07 0.82
N GLY A 213 -5.59 16.40 -0.08
CA GLY A 213 -5.14 16.11 -1.43
C GLY A 213 -4.63 14.68 -1.64
N TYR A 214 -4.64 13.84 -0.61
CA TYR A 214 -4.32 12.41 -0.78
C TYR A 214 -5.35 11.74 -1.68
N ARG A 215 -4.86 10.93 -2.61
CA ARG A 215 -5.69 10.22 -3.58
C ARG A 215 -6.03 8.81 -3.14
N LEU A 216 -5.25 8.27 -2.21
CA LEU A 216 -5.43 6.95 -1.64
C LEU A 216 -5.23 7.00 -0.13
N ALA A 217 -5.84 6.03 0.57
CA ALA A 217 -5.44 5.70 1.92
C ALA A 217 -5.14 4.20 2.04
N LEU A 218 -4.04 3.86 2.71
CA LEU A 218 -3.70 2.47 3.04
C LEU A 218 -4.25 2.15 4.43
N VAL A 219 -5.20 1.21 4.47
CA VAL A 219 -5.96 0.86 5.68
C VAL A 219 -5.87 -0.64 5.95
N GLY A 220 -5.41 -1.00 7.13
CA GLY A 220 -5.26 -2.40 7.55
C GLY A 220 -6.04 -2.71 8.83
N THR A 221 -5.54 -2.31 10.00
CA THR A 221 -6.11 -2.70 11.32
C THR A 221 -7.61 -2.46 11.38
N ALA A 222 -8.09 -1.28 10.94
CA ALA A 222 -9.51 -0.94 10.98
C ALA A 222 -10.39 -1.86 10.13
N LEU A 223 -9.86 -2.40 9.03
CA LEU A 223 -10.58 -3.35 8.18
C LEU A 223 -10.52 -4.77 8.75
N VAL A 224 -9.34 -5.22 9.13
CA VAL A 224 -9.11 -6.59 9.62
C VAL A 224 -9.87 -6.88 10.92
N THR A 225 -9.99 -5.87 11.80
CA THR A 225 -10.71 -6.00 13.10
C THR A 225 -12.18 -5.65 13.02
N SER A 226 -12.68 -5.24 11.87
CA SER A 226 -14.09 -4.93 11.66
C SER A 226 -14.96 -6.20 11.67
N GLU A 227 -16.15 -6.13 12.25
CA GLU A 227 -17.17 -7.18 12.13
C GLU A 227 -17.72 -7.31 10.70
N ALA A 228 -17.65 -6.22 9.92
CA ALA A 228 -18.09 -6.14 8.52
C ALA A 228 -17.03 -5.46 7.64
N PRO A 229 -15.89 -6.12 7.32
CA PRO A 229 -14.77 -5.52 6.62
C PRO A 229 -15.15 -4.84 5.29
N GLY A 230 -15.93 -5.52 4.44
CA GLY A 230 -16.37 -4.99 3.16
C GLY A 230 -17.26 -3.74 3.29
N GLU A 231 -18.19 -3.70 4.25
CA GLU A 231 -19.01 -2.51 4.50
C GLU A 231 -18.16 -1.34 5.00
N THR A 232 -17.23 -1.62 5.93
CA THR A 232 -16.29 -0.60 6.44
C THR A 232 -15.48 -0.02 5.30
N THR A 233 -14.94 -0.86 4.41
CA THR A 233 -14.20 -0.44 3.22
C THR A 233 -15.03 0.49 2.34
N ARG A 234 -16.26 0.09 1.96
CA ARG A 234 -17.17 0.93 1.14
C ARG A 234 -17.45 2.28 1.78
N ARG A 235 -17.65 2.31 3.11
CA ARG A 235 -17.91 3.55 3.86
C ARG A 235 -16.74 4.52 3.83
N LEU A 236 -15.52 4.01 3.98
CA LEU A 236 -14.29 4.82 3.90
C LEU A 236 -14.10 5.39 2.48
N ILE A 237 -14.21 4.56 1.43
CA ILE A 237 -14.13 5.00 0.03
C ILE A 237 -15.16 6.09 -0.26
N ALA A 238 -16.44 5.86 0.10
CA ALA A 238 -17.51 6.81 -0.13
C ALA A 238 -17.30 8.14 0.58
N ALA A 239 -16.70 8.14 1.79
CA ALA A 239 -16.39 9.37 2.52
C ALA A 239 -15.31 10.20 1.82
N GLY A 240 -14.20 9.58 1.41
CA GLY A 240 -13.14 10.26 0.69
C GLY A 240 -13.61 10.80 -0.68
N ARG A 241 -14.35 10.01 -1.46
CA ARG A 241 -14.92 10.43 -2.76
C ARG A 241 -15.87 11.64 -2.60
N ARG A 242 -16.70 11.68 -1.55
CA ARG A 242 -17.56 12.85 -1.23
C ARG A 242 -16.77 14.12 -0.90
N ALA A 243 -15.62 13.98 -0.23
CA ALA A 243 -14.79 15.12 0.12
C ALA A 243 -14.18 15.81 -1.11
N ILE A 244 -13.72 15.02 -2.09
CA ILE A 244 -13.16 15.51 -3.35
C ILE A 244 -14.25 16.20 -4.19
N SER A 245 -15.44 15.60 -4.32
CA SER A 245 -16.56 16.19 -5.10
C SER A 245 -16.95 17.58 -4.59
N LYS A 246 -16.90 17.81 -3.27
CA LYS A 246 -17.17 19.12 -2.66
C LYS A 246 -16.07 20.14 -2.95
N ARG A 247 -14.81 19.72 -3.05
CA ARG A 247 -13.67 20.59 -3.36
C ARG A 247 -13.70 21.09 -4.81
N SER A 248 -14.13 20.24 -5.75
CA SER A 248 -14.26 20.59 -7.17
C SER A 248 -15.44 21.53 -7.47
N ALA A 249 -16.39 21.67 -6.54
CA ALA A 249 -17.58 22.52 -6.66
C ALA A 249 -17.43 23.89 -5.97
N SER A 250 -16.32 24.15 -5.28
CA SER A 250 -16.01 25.42 -4.57
C SER A 250 -14.96 26.22 -5.29
#